data_c4e0cad77691519740e85ab5dadb4ed1
#
_entry.id   c4e0cad77691519740e85ab5dadb4ed1
#
_cell.length_a   1.000
_cell.length_b   1.000
_cell.length_c   1.000
_cell.angle_alpha   90.00
_cell.angle_beta   90.00
_cell.angle_gamma   90.00
#
_symmetry.space_group_name_H-M   'P 1'
#
loop_
_entity.id
_entity.type
_entity.pdbx_description
1 polymer ?
#
loop_
_entity_poly.entity_id
_entity_poly.type
_entity_poly.pdbx_seq_one_letter_code
_entity_poly.pdbx_strand_id
1 'polypeptide(L)'
;MVERICLFPGTFDPITLGHTDIINRALPLFDKIYVGIGINASKTPMYSVEQRIAWLHEIYKDEPKVMGVSYDGLTVEFCKTINAHFILRGIRYVSDFEYEKTIADANRTLDKRIETVFLTGEPKYTSVASTIVRDIIRNNGNAAPFLPDVVSKLSLIHI
;
A
#
# COMPACT_ATOMS: atom_id res chain seq x y z
N MET A 1 -14.38 -11.06 20.90
CA MET A 1 -13.79 -9.75 20.54
C MET A 1 -13.87 -9.56 19.04
N VAL A 2 -14.15 -8.35 18.63
CA VAL A 2 -14.21 -8.00 17.18
C VAL A 2 -12.78 -7.94 16.64
N GLU A 3 -12.53 -8.58 15.50
CA GLU A 3 -11.24 -8.50 14.81
C GLU A 3 -10.98 -7.07 14.33
N ARG A 4 -9.75 -6.59 14.55
CA ARG A 4 -9.29 -5.32 14.05
C ARG A 4 -8.69 -5.54 12.65
N ILE A 5 -9.53 -5.39 11.65
CA ILE A 5 -9.14 -5.57 10.25
C ILE A 5 -8.94 -4.21 9.61
N CYS A 6 -7.80 -4.01 8.97
CA CYS A 6 -7.55 -2.79 8.20
C CYS A 6 -7.31 -3.09 6.72
N LEU A 7 -7.62 -2.08 5.91
CA LEU A 7 -7.22 -2.02 4.51
C LEU A 7 -6.11 -1.00 4.37
N PHE A 8 -5.00 -1.39 3.77
CA PHE A 8 -3.94 -0.48 3.34
C PHE A 8 -4.05 -0.31 1.83
N PRO A 9 -4.76 0.73 1.35
CA PRO A 9 -4.99 0.91 -0.08
C PRO A 9 -3.84 1.65 -0.74
N GLY A 10 -3.56 1.32 -1.98
CA GLY A 10 -2.56 2.01 -2.78
C GLY A 10 -2.45 1.40 -4.17
N THR A 11 -1.60 1.99 -5.00
CA THR A 11 -1.28 1.46 -6.32
C THR A 11 -0.19 0.38 -6.25
N PHE A 12 0.78 0.56 -5.34
CA PHE A 12 1.91 -0.36 -5.15
C PHE A 12 2.58 -0.78 -6.46
N ASP A 13 3.02 0.20 -7.22
CA ASP A 13 3.52 0.03 -8.60
C ASP A 13 4.95 0.58 -8.78
N PRO A 14 5.94 -0.11 -8.23
CA PRO A 14 5.89 -1.31 -7.40
C PRO A 14 5.74 -0.98 -5.91
N ILE A 15 5.55 -2.02 -5.11
CA ILE A 15 5.69 -1.91 -3.66
C ILE A 15 7.14 -1.56 -3.32
N THR A 16 7.34 -0.69 -2.33
CA THR A 16 8.65 -0.18 -1.93
C THR A 16 8.96 -0.51 -0.48
N LEU A 17 10.20 -0.25 -0.04
CA LEU A 17 10.58 -0.38 1.37
C LEU A 17 9.79 0.56 2.27
N GLY A 18 9.34 1.71 1.75
CA GLY A 18 8.44 2.61 2.50
C GLY A 18 7.10 1.96 2.79
N HIS A 19 6.53 1.24 1.84
CA HIS A 19 5.28 0.52 2.04
C HIS A 19 5.45 -0.64 3.04
N THR A 20 6.49 -1.46 2.89
CA THR A 20 6.72 -2.60 3.79
C THR A 20 7.03 -2.14 5.21
N ASP A 21 7.68 -0.99 5.38
CA ASP A 21 7.90 -0.38 6.69
C ASP A 21 6.57 -0.11 7.41
N ILE A 22 5.63 0.54 6.74
CA ILE A 22 4.31 0.83 7.30
C ILE A 22 3.56 -0.47 7.64
N ILE A 23 3.54 -1.43 6.72
CA ILE A 23 2.85 -2.71 6.94
C ILE A 23 3.44 -3.44 8.15
N ASN A 24 4.76 -3.54 8.23
CA ASN A 24 5.44 -4.28 9.30
C ASN A 24 5.19 -3.64 10.67
N ARG A 25 5.20 -2.31 10.74
CA ARG A 25 4.92 -1.61 12.00
C ARG A 25 3.43 -1.60 12.38
N ALA A 26 2.55 -1.85 11.42
CA ALA A 26 1.12 -1.99 11.66
C ALA A 26 0.73 -3.38 12.17
N LEU A 27 1.57 -4.41 11.99
CA LEU A 27 1.26 -5.78 12.39
C LEU A 27 0.79 -5.92 13.85
N PRO A 28 1.45 -5.30 14.85
CA PRO A 28 0.98 -5.41 16.25
C PRO A 28 -0.33 -4.65 16.53
N LEU A 29 -0.76 -3.77 15.63
CA LEU A 29 -1.95 -2.94 15.83
C LEU A 29 -3.22 -3.62 15.34
N PHE A 30 -3.11 -4.53 14.38
CA PHE A 30 -4.26 -5.15 13.70
C PHE A 30 -4.18 -6.67 13.75
N ASP A 31 -5.33 -7.30 13.71
CA ASP A 31 -5.43 -8.76 13.62
C ASP A 31 -5.29 -9.22 12.17
N LYS A 32 -5.66 -8.37 11.21
CA LYS A 32 -5.53 -8.65 9.79
C LYS A 32 -5.30 -7.36 9.00
N ILE A 33 -4.40 -7.43 8.01
CA ILE A 33 -4.07 -6.32 7.12
C ILE A 33 -4.29 -6.77 5.68
N TYR A 34 -5.26 -6.15 5.01
CA TYR A 34 -5.40 -6.30 3.56
C TYR A 34 -4.61 -5.19 2.88
N VAL A 35 -3.63 -5.57 2.07
CA VAL A 35 -2.92 -4.63 1.20
C VAL A 35 -3.67 -4.61 -0.12
N GLY A 36 -4.42 -3.54 -0.36
CA GLY A 36 -5.36 -3.45 -1.46
C GLY A 36 -4.84 -2.64 -2.63
N ILE A 37 -4.66 -3.30 -3.77
CA ILE A 37 -4.30 -2.62 -5.01
C ILE A 37 -5.57 -2.07 -5.65
N GLY A 38 -5.73 -0.74 -5.58
CA GLY A 38 -6.84 -0.07 -6.24
C GLY A 38 -6.64 -0.04 -7.75
N ILE A 39 -7.63 -0.54 -8.49
CA ILE A 39 -7.60 -0.52 -9.94
C ILE A 39 -8.21 0.80 -10.41
N ASN A 40 -7.44 1.56 -11.21
CA ASN A 40 -7.88 2.82 -11.78
C ASN A 40 -7.75 2.74 -13.30
N ALA A 41 -8.88 2.67 -13.99
CA ALA A 41 -8.94 2.55 -15.45
C ALA A 41 -8.30 3.74 -16.19
N SER A 42 -8.18 4.91 -15.53
CA SER A 42 -7.56 6.11 -16.13
C SER A 42 -6.03 6.11 -16.03
N LYS A 43 -5.43 5.18 -15.31
CA LYS A 43 -3.97 5.06 -15.16
C LYS A 43 -3.44 3.79 -15.78
N THR A 44 -2.29 3.92 -16.47
CA THR A 44 -1.55 2.77 -16.99
C THR A 44 -0.40 2.46 -16.03
N PRO A 45 -0.48 1.37 -15.26
CA PRO A 45 0.59 1.01 -14.33
C PRO A 45 1.82 0.49 -15.08
N MET A 46 2.98 0.55 -14.43
CA MET A 46 4.21 -0.04 -14.95
C MET A 46 4.15 -1.57 -14.90
N TYR A 47 3.58 -2.11 -13.82
CA TYR A 47 3.46 -3.55 -13.62
C TYR A 47 1.99 -3.97 -13.58
N SER A 48 1.69 -5.15 -14.09
CA SER A 48 0.32 -5.69 -14.06
C SER A 48 -0.18 -5.88 -12.63
N VAL A 49 -1.50 -5.93 -12.46
CA VAL A 49 -2.11 -6.23 -11.15
C VAL A 49 -1.62 -7.59 -10.64
N GLU A 50 -1.56 -8.59 -11.52
CA GLU A 50 -1.12 -9.95 -11.19
C GLU A 50 0.30 -9.95 -10.66
N GLN A 51 1.20 -9.19 -11.29
CA GLN A 51 2.59 -9.10 -10.85
C GLN A 51 2.70 -8.43 -9.48
N ARG A 52 1.97 -7.34 -9.28
CA ARG A 52 1.98 -6.61 -8.00
C ARG A 52 1.44 -7.46 -6.86
N ILE A 53 0.37 -8.22 -7.09
CA ILE A 53 -0.18 -9.17 -6.11
C ILE A 53 0.81 -10.30 -5.84
N ALA A 54 1.44 -10.85 -6.86
CA ALA A 54 2.43 -11.91 -6.70
C ALA A 54 3.59 -11.46 -5.80
N TRP A 55 4.07 -10.24 -5.95
CA TRP A 55 5.10 -9.68 -5.07
C TRP A 55 4.63 -9.59 -3.62
N LEU A 56 3.41 -9.12 -3.39
CA LEU A 56 2.84 -9.05 -2.04
C LEU A 56 2.78 -10.44 -1.40
N HIS A 57 2.31 -11.44 -2.14
CA HIS A 57 2.22 -12.80 -1.63
C HIS A 57 3.59 -13.39 -1.32
N GLU A 58 4.60 -13.12 -2.13
CA GLU A 58 5.96 -13.61 -1.89
C GLU A 58 6.61 -12.90 -0.69
N ILE A 59 6.46 -11.58 -0.57
CA ILE A 59 7.02 -10.82 0.55
C ILE A 59 6.43 -11.30 1.88
N TYR A 60 5.13 -11.57 1.92
CA TYR A 60 4.39 -11.90 3.15
C TYR A 60 3.95 -13.36 3.23
N LYS A 61 4.61 -14.25 2.51
CA LYS A 61 4.25 -15.70 2.49
C LYS A 61 4.26 -16.35 3.87
N ASP A 62 5.11 -15.87 4.78
CA ASP A 62 5.24 -16.40 6.14
C ASP A 62 4.49 -15.55 7.17
N GLU A 63 3.73 -14.53 6.75
CA GLU A 63 2.95 -13.67 7.65
C GLU A 63 1.46 -13.79 7.34
N PRO A 64 0.73 -14.65 8.09
CA PRO A 64 -0.68 -14.93 7.80
C PRO A 64 -1.62 -13.75 8.01
N LYS A 65 -1.20 -12.69 8.74
CA LYS A 65 -2.00 -11.50 8.95
C LYS A 65 -2.13 -10.63 7.71
N VAL A 66 -1.20 -10.74 6.76
CA VAL A 66 -1.15 -9.86 5.58
C VAL A 66 -1.67 -10.58 4.34
N MET A 67 -2.63 -9.95 3.66
CA MET A 67 -3.19 -10.47 2.41
C MET A 67 -3.14 -9.39 1.32
N GLY A 68 -2.54 -9.72 0.18
CA GLY A 68 -2.58 -8.88 -1.02
C GLY A 68 -3.84 -9.15 -1.81
N VAL A 69 -4.58 -8.09 -2.13
CA VAL A 69 -5.84 -8.17 -2.89
C VAL A 69 -5.91 -7.02 -3.88
N SER A 70 -6.77 -7.14 -4.87
CA SER A 70 -7.10 -6.02 -5.76
C SER A 70 -8.58 -5.70 -5.66
N TYR A 71 -8.93 -4.44 -5.92
CA TYR A 71 -10.32 -4.00 -5.93
C TYR A 71 -10.50 -2.84 -6.88
N ASP A 72 -11.71 -2.64 -7.35
CA ASP A 72 -12.11 -1.44 -8.08
C ASP A 72 -13.26 -0.74 -7.33
N GLY A 73 -13.61 0.45 -7.78
CA GLY A 73 -14.65 1.25 -7.15
C GLY A 73 -14.20 1.92 -5.85
N LEU A 74 -15.18 2.31 -5.03
CA LEU A 74 -14.92 3.06 -3.81
C LEU A 74 -14.24 2.21 -2.74
N THR A 75 -13.20 2.77 -2.15
CA THR A 75 -12.44 2.11 -1.08
C THR A 75 -13.34 1.71 0.11
N VAL A 76 -14.28 2.57 0.51
CA VAL A 76 -15.19 2.27 1.61
C VAL A 76 -16.13 1.10 1.31
N GLU A 77 -16.54 0.94 0.06
CA GLU A 77 -17.36 -0.21 -0.34
C GLU A 77 -16.56 -1.51 -0.28
N PHE A 78 -15.30 -1.47 -0.68
CA PHE A 78 -14.43 -2.62 -0.55
C PHE A 78 -14.17 -2.97 0.93
N CYS A 79 -14.02 -1.98 1.80
CA CYS A 79 -13.91 -2.20 3.25
C CYS A 79 -15.09 -3.01 3.79
N LYS A 80 -16.31 -2.74 3.33
CA LYS A 80 -17.49 -3.53 3.72
C LYS A 80 -17.35 -4.99 3.31
N THR A 81 -16.87 -5.23 2.10
CA THR A 81 -16.69 -6.59 1.55
C THR A 81 -15.73 -7.43 2.39
N ILE A 82 -14.65 -6.83 2.90
CA ILE A 82 -13.63 -7.52 3.71
C ILE A 82 -13.84 -7.34 5.21
N ASN A 83 -14.93 -6.71 5.61
CA ASN A 83 -15.25 -6.40 7.01
C ASN A 83 -14.15 -5.58 7.71
N ALA A 84 -13.52 -4.66 6.99
CA ALA A 84 -12.53 -3.74 7.53
C ALA A 84 -13.20 -2.47 8.04
N HIS A 85 -12.86 -2.07 9.26
CA HIS A 85 -13.32 -0.81 9.86
C HIS A 85 -12.21 0.25 9.91
N PHE A 86 -11.02 -0.09 9.47
CA PHE A 86 -9.87 0.80 9.49
C PHE A 86 -9.25 0.89 8.09
N ILE A 87 -8.86 2.10 7.72
CA ILE A 87 -8.01 2.36 6.54
C ILE A 87 -6.67 2.84 7.08
N LEU A 88 -5.61 2.14 6.71
CA LEU A 88 -4.23 2.50 7.10
C LEU A 88 -3.60 3.35 6.01
N ARG A 89 -2.97 4.45 6.39
CA ARG A 89 -2.21 5.30 5.47
C ARG A 89 -0.87 5.68 6.09
N GLY A 90 0.16 5.76 5.26
CA GLY A 90 1.46 6.27 5.67
C GLY A 90 1.59 7.76 5.40
N ILE A 91 2.24 8.48 6.32
CA ILE A 91 2.48 9.93 6.22
C ILE A 91 3.99 10.18 6.28
N ARG A 92 4.54 10.87 5.29
CA ARG A 92 5.96 11.24 5.24
C ARG A 92 6.16 12.74 5.47
N TYR A 93 5.27 13.57 4.95
CA TYR A 93 5.35 15.03 4.97
C TYR A 93 4.02 15.64 5.42
N VAL A 94 4.05 16.88 5.88
CA VAL A 94 2.84 17.65 6.23
C VAL A 94 1.87 17.73 5.05
N SER A 95 2.39 17.91 3.83
CA SER A 95 1.55 17.94 2.62
C SER A 95 0.81 16.63 2.39
N ASP A 96 1.42 15.48 2.70
CA ASP A 96 0.72 14.18 2.66
C ASP A 96 -0.47 14.19 3.62
N PHE A 97 -0.27 14.70 4.83
CA PHE A 97 -1.32 14.75 5.84
C PHE A 97 -2.53 15.56 5.39
N GLU A 98 -2.33 16.74 4.82
CA GLU A 98 -3.42 17.59 4.37
C GLU A 98 -4.29 16.87 3.32
N TYR A 99 -3.65 16.24 2.34
CA TYR A 99 -4.33 15.47 1.30
C TYR A 99 -5.05 14.25 1.87
N GLU A 100 -4.35 13.46 2.67
CA GLU A 100 -4.88 12.24 3.27
C GLU A 100 -6.02 12.53 4.25
N LYS A 101 -5.94 13.62 5.00
CA LYS A 101 -7.00 14.08 5.91
C LYS A 101 -8.28 14.36 5.14
N THR A 102 -8.19 15.03 4.00
CA THR A 102 -9.35 15.31 3.15
C THR A 102 -10.03 14.03 2.68
N ILE A 103 -9.24 13.05 2.27
CA ILE A 103 -9.77 11.73 1.85
C ILE A 103 -10.39 10.98 3.05
N ALA A 104 -9.74 11.02 4.20
CA ALA A 104 -10.25 10.39 5.42
C ALA A 104 -11.60 10.95 5.83
N ASP A 105 -11.76 12.27 5.77
CA ASP A 105 -13.03 12.94 6.08
C ASP A 105 -14.13 12.53 5.10
N ALA A 106 -13.81 12.47 3.81
CA ALA A 106 -14.75 12.01 2.79
C ALA A 106 -15.17 10.56 3.02
N ASN A 107 -14.23 9.67 3.30
CA ASN A 107 -14.52 8.27 3.57
C ASN A 107 -15.42 8.11 4.81
N ARG A 108 -15.16 8.87 5.85
CA ARG A 108 -15.97 8.85 7.08
C ARG A 108 -17.38 9.38 6.84
N THR A 109 -17.54 10.33 5.95
CA THR A 109 -18.86 10.84 5.53
C THR A 109 -19.64 9.76 4.80
N LEU A 110 -18.97 8.98 3.94
CA LEU A 110 -19.58 7.89 3.19
C LEU A 110 -19.94 6.70 4.08
N ASP A 111 -19.11 6.41 5.08
CA ASP A 111 -19.36 5.33 6.04
C ASP A 111 -18.75 5.70 7.40
N LYS A 112 -19.61 6.02 8.36
CA LYS A 112 -19.21 6.45 9.72
C LYS A 112 -18.48 5.36 10.51
N ARG A 113 -18.54 4.11 10.08
CA ARG A 113 -17.86 2.98 10.74
C ARG A 113 -16.39 2.89 10.36
N ILE A 114 -15.96 3.64 9.33
CA ILE A 114 -14.58 3.61 8.83
C ILE A 114 -13.76 4.68 9.55
N GLU A 115 -12.66 4.27 10.15
CA GLU A 115 -11.68 5.16 10.76
C GLU A 115 -10.36 5.06 10.00
N THR A 116 -9.75 6.19 9.66
CA THR A 116 -8.43 6.22 9.02
C THR A 116 -7.36 6.36 10.08
N VAL A 117 -6.37 5.48 10.04
CA VAL A 117 -5.22 5.48 10.95
C VAL A 117 -3.98 5.89 10.16
N PHE A 118 -3.29 6.91 10.62
CA PHE A 118 -2.05 7.38 10.02
C PHE A 118 -0.85 6.87 10.80
N LEU A 119 0.11 6.27 10.11
CA LEU A 119 1.43 5.97 10.66
C LEU A 119 2.47 6.83 9.94
N THR A 120 3.36 7.41 10.72
CA THR A 120 4.49 8.16 10.14
C THR A 120 5.54 7.20 9.60
N GLY A 121 6.08 7.49 8.42
CA GLY A 121 7.15 6.70 7.84
C GLY A 121 8.47 6.86 8.61
N GLU A 122 9.31 5.82 8.58
CA GLU A 122 10.68 5.90 9.07
C GLU A 122 11.45 6.97 8.30
N PRO A 123 12.26 7.83 8.98
CA PRO A 123 13.00 8.89 8.30
C PRO A 123 13.86 8.42 7.13
N LYS A 124 14.46 7.24 7.23
CA LYS A 124 15.29 6.67 6.17
C LYS A 124 14.52 6.33 4.89
N TYR A 125 13.19 6.22 4.96
CA TYR A 125 12.33 5.93 3.80
C TYR A 125 11.53 7.14 3.32
N THR A 126 11.78 8.33 3.85
CA THR A 126 11.01 9.54 3.53
C THR A 126 11.01 9.84 2.03
N SER A 127 12.15 9.63 1.35
CA SER A 127 12.26 9.85 -0.09
C SER A 127 11.86 8.64 -0.94
N VAL A 128 11.48 7.52 -0.32
CA VAL A 128 11.15 6.30 -1.05
C VAL A 128 9.69 6.33 -1.49
N ALA A 129 9.48 6.62 -2.77
CA ALA A 129 8.15 6.67 -3.39
C ALA A 129 8.15 5.90 -4.70
N SER A 130 7.03 5.24 -5.02
CA SER A 130 6.91 4.46 -6.26
C SER A 130 7.14 5.29 -7.51
N THR A 131 6.71 6.56 -7.51
CA THR A 131 6.93 7.48 -8.63
C THR A 131 8.43 7.66 -8.92
N ILE A 132 9.23 7.86 -7.87
CA ILE A 132 10.68 8.01 -7.99
C ILE A 132 11.32 6.70 -8.44
N VAL A 133 10.88 5.58 -7.88
CA VAL A 133 11.37 4.25 -8.26
C VAL A 133 11.10 3.98 -9.75
N ARG A 134 9.89 4.28 -10.22
CA ARG A 134 9.56 4.12 -11.64
C ARG A 134 10.43 5.00 -12.54
N ASP A 135 10.70 6.21 -12.13
CA ASP A 135 11.57 7.12 -12.87
C ASP A 135 13.00 6.58 -12.96
N ILE A 136 13.54 6.07 -11.86
CA ILE A 136 14.86 5.44 -11.83
C ILE A 136 14.91 4.26 -12.80
N ILE A 137 13.90 3.39 -12.76
CA ILE A 137 13.83 2.21 -13.64
C ILE A 137 13.76 2.63 -15.12
N ARG A 138 12.91 3.60 -15.46
CA ARG A 138 12.77 4.09 -16.84
C ARG A 138 14.07 4.67 -17.40
N ASN A 139 14.90 5.21 -16.53
CA ASN A 139 16.19 5.79 -16.90
C ASN A 139 17.36 4.81 -16.69
N ASN A 140 17.07 3.51 -16.59
CA ASN A 140 18.07 2.44 -16.44
C ASN A 140 18.94 2.59 -15.18
N GLY A 141 18.43 3.26 -14.14
CA GLY A 141 19.10 3.37 -12.86
C GLY A 141 18.87 2.16 -11.97
N ASN A 142 19.63 2.06 -10.88
CA ASN A 142 19.50 0.97 -9.92
C ASN A 142 18.49 1.33 -8.84
N ALA A 143 17.31 0.72 -8.91
CA ALA A 143 16.25 0.92 -7.92
C ALA A 143 16.33 -0.03 -6.72
N ALA A 144 17.24 -0.99 -6.71
CA ALA A 144 17.38 -2.00 -5.66
C ALA A 144 17.40 -1.42 -4.22
N PRO A 145 18.08 -0.28 -3.94
CA PRO A 145 18.10 0.28 -2.58
C PRO A 145 16.71 0.69 -2.04
N PHE A 146 15.71 0.83 -2.89
CA PHE A 146 14.37 1.31 -2.54
C PHE A 146 13.33 0.19 -2.49
N LEU A 147 13.72 -1.04 -2.85
CA LEU A 147 12.78 -2.13 -3.09
C LEU A 147 13.05 -3.33 -2.17
N PRO A 148 11.99 -4.07 -1.78
CA PRO A 148 12.18 -5.40 -1.21
C PRO A 148 12.97 -6.29 -2.17
N ASP A 149 13.78 -7.21 -1.63
CA ASP A 149 14.68 -8.05 -2.41
C ASP A 149 13.98 -8.81 -3.54
N VAL A 150 12.80 -9.35 -3.27
CA VAL A 150 12.04 -10.12 -4.26
C VAL A 150 11.61 -9.24 -5.44
N VAL A 151 11.31 -7.97 -5.19
CA VAL A 151 10.92 -7.03 -6.24
C VAL A 151 12.16 -6.61 -7.05
N SER A 152 13.27 -6.32 -6.38
CA SER A 152 14.51 -5.90 -7.05
C SER A 152 15.06 -6.97 -7.99
N LYS A 153 14.95 -8.24 -7.60
CA LYS A 153 15.42 -9.36 -8.44
C LYS A 153 14.60 -9.54 -9.71
N LEU A 154 13.28 -9.30 -9.63
CA LEU A 154 12.37 -9.51 -10.75
C LEU A 154 12.26 -8.27 -11.65
N SER A 155 12.43 -7.07 -11.12
CA SER A 155 12.38 -5.84 -11.91
C SER A 155 13.56 -5.73 -12.88
N LEU A 156 14.68 -6.39 -12.59
CA LEU A 156 15.85 -6.44 -13.48
C LEU A 156 15.69 -7.41 -14.65
N ILE A 157 14.73 -8.34 -14.59
CA ILE A 157 14.51 -9.37 -15.61
C ILE A 157 13.53 -8.89 -16.70
N HIS A 158 12.73 -7.87 -16.41
CA HIS A 158 11.67 -7.38 -17.29
C HIS A 158 11.97 -6.03 -17.97
N ILE A 159 13.22 -5.59 -17.93
CA ILE A 159 13.65 -4.37 -18.65
C ILE A 159 14.25 -4.76 -19.98
#